data_d48f6f4389cfe85ce677b34212b4fde8
#
_entry.id   d48f6f4389cfe85ce677b34212b4fde8
#
_cell.length_a   1.000
_cell.length_b   1.000
_cell.length_c   1.000
_cell.angle_alpha   90.00
_cell.angle_beta   90.00
_cell.angle_gamma   90.00
#
_symmetry.space_group_name_H-M   'P 1'
#
loop_
_entity.id
_entity.type
_entity.pdbx_description
1 polymer ?
#
loop_
_entity_poly.entity_id
_entity_poly.type
_entity_poly.pdbx_seq_one_letter_code
_entity_poly.pdbx_strand_id
1 'polypeptide(L)'
;LTISAVAQTAQEEFGINRVQYKDFIWSFYTADRYMVYYYLGGQELGKFIVMDAPGQMQEIEKFLEYRLQDPIDIMVYNNLSDLKQSNIGRAQDILNTGGITRIIGNKIFIYFDGDHQHLRNQLRSGIAKLCLQNMMYGGSVQEVLQNAVLLNLPLWYTNGLA
;
A
#
# COMPACT_ATOMS: atom_id res chain seq x y z
N LEU A 1 -49.83 -27.12 6.15
CA LEU A 1 -48.96 -26.14 6.84
C LEU A 1 -47.52 -26.45 6.47
N THR A 2 -46.98 -25.77 5.47
CA THR A 2 -45.58 -25.94 5.05
C THR A 2 -44.76 -24.87 5.75
N ILE A 3 -43.86 -25.30 6.64
CA ILE A 3 -42.87 -24.42 7.30
C ILE A 3 -41.64 -24.40 6.42
N SER A 4 -41.40 -23.30 5.73
CA SER A 4 -40.16 -23.06 5.00
C SER A 4 -39.08 -22.63 6.01
N ALA A 5 -38.16 -23.49 6.35
CA ALA A 5 -36.98 -23.14 7.10
C ALA A 5 -36.02 -22.39 6.14
N VAL A 6 -35.86 -21.07 6.31
CA VAL A 6 -34.82 -20.31 5.68
C VAL A 6 -33.56 -20.54 6.50
N ALA A 7 -32.68 -21.40 6.00
CA ALA A 7 -31.34 -21.53 6.54
C ALA A 7 -30.56 -20.27 6.16
N GLN A 8 -30.45 -19.33 7.10
CA GLN A 8 -29.44 -18.27 7.02
C GLN A 8 -28.08 -18.93 7.22
N THR A 9 -27.35 -19.15 6.15
CA THR A 9 -25.93 -19.38 6.23
C THR A 9 -25.28 -18.06 6.63
N ALA A 10 -25.18 -17.83 7.93
CA ALA A 10 -24.26 -16.85 8.46
C ALA A 10 -22.86 -17.37 8.16
N GLN A 11 -22.30 -16.94 7.06
CA GLN A 11 -20.87 -17.05 6.79
C GLN A 11 -20.19 -16.01 7.67
N GLU A 12 -20.11 -16.29 8.97
CA GLU A 12 -19.17 -15.60 9.84
C GLU A 12 -17.77 -16.03 9.38
N GLU A 13 -17.08 -15.13 8.70
CA GLU A 13 -15.66 -15.25 8.49
C GLU A 13 -14.96 -15.15 9.86
N PHE A 14 -14.91 -16.28 10.57
CA PHE A 14 -14.16 -16.38 11.80
C PHE A 14 -12.69 -16.06 11.53
N GLY A 15 -12.26 -14.96 12.13
CA GLY A 15 -10.91 -14.68 12.57
C GLY A 15 -9.78 -15.17 11.68
N ILE A 16 -9.67 -14.68 10.46
CA ILE A 16 -8.55 -15.02 9.64
C ILE A 16 -7.41 -14.02 9.92
N ASN A 17 -6.94 -13.95 11.16
CA ASN A 17 -5.64 -13.36 11.41
C ASN A 17 -4.60 -14.29 10.81
N ARG A 18 -3.79 -13.77 9.89
CA ARG A 18 -2.63 -14.52 9.40
C ARG A 18 -1.70 -14.74 10.59
N VAL A 19 -1.23 -15.97 10.76
CA VAL A 19 -0.22 -16.28 11.76
C VAL A 19 1.07 -15.60 11.29
N GLN A 20 1.59 -14.68 12.09
CA GLN A 20 2.88 -14.08 11.86
C GLN A 20 3.93 -15.05 12.40
N TYR A 21 4.69 -15.67 11.50
CA TYR A 21 5.76 -16.62 11.85
C TYR A 21 7.11 -15.94 12.08
N LYS A 22 7.23 -14.67 11.73
CA LYS A 22 8.46 -13.92 11.77
C LYS A 22 8.26 -12.59 12.47
N ASP A 23 9.10 -12.33 13.46
CA ASP A 23 9.17 -11.02 14.09
C ASP A 23 10.03 -10.09 13.23
N PHE A 24 9.48 -8.94 12.87
CA PHE A 24 10.17 -7.92 12.11
C PHE A 24 10.73 -6.85 13.04
N ILE A 25 12.05 -6.81 13.18
CA ILE A 25 12.74 -5.71 13.86
C ILE A 25 13.06 -4.66 12.81
N TRP A 26 12.26 -3.60 12.78
CA TRP A 26 12.37 -2.54 11.80
C TRP A 26 13.49 -1.56 12.14
N SER A 27 14.28 -1.24 11.14
CA SER A 27 15.20 -0.10 11.08
C SER A 27 14.73 0.87 10.02
N PHE A 28 15.21 2.10 10.02
CA PHE A 28 14.77 3.08 9.04
C PHE A 28 15.88 4.03 8.62
N TYR A 29 15.71 4.58 7.43
CA TYR A 29 16.43 5.74 6.93
C TYR A 29 15.45 6.92 6.90
N THR A 30 15.93 8.10 7.35
CA THR A 30 15.11 9.32 7.37
C THR A 30 15.58 10.28 6.30
N ALA A 31 14.64 10.88 5.57
CA ALA A 31 14.83 12.01 4.67
C ALA A 31 13.80 13.10 5.02
N ASP A 32 13.92 14.28 4.42
CA ASP A 32 13.07 15.43 4.76
C ASP A 32 11.58 15.17 4.57
N ARG A 33 11.22 14.38 3.55
CA ARG A 33 9.84 14.19 3.12
C ARG A 33 9.35 12.75 3.20
N TYR A 34 10.21 11.81 3.59
CA TYR A 34 9.86 10.40 3.69
C TYR A 34 10.78 9.67 4.64
N MET A 35 10.28 8.54 5.17
CA MET A 35 11.05 7.55 5.90
C MET A 35 10.97 6.21 5.18
N VAL A 36 12.10 5.51 5.11
CA VAL A 36 12.17 4.17 4.49
C VAL A 36 12.47 3.16 5.57
N TYR A 37 11.52 2.28 5.83
CA TYR A 37 11.62 1.21 6.81
C TYR A 37 12.05 -0.08 6.13
N TYR A 38 12.99 -0.75 6.74
CA TYR A 38 13.49 -2.07 6.34
C TYR A 38 13.78 -2.92 7.58
N TYR A 39 13.97 -4.21 7.40
CA TYR A 39 14.34 -5.12 8.49
C TYR A 39 15.57 -5.94 8.08
N LEU A 40 16.03 -6.84 8.97
CA LEU A 40 17.24 -7.64 8.78
C LEU A 40 17.32 -8.27 7.37
N GLY A 41 18.43 -8.02 6.69
CA GLY A 41 18.68 -8.43 5.29
C GLY A 41 18.11 -7.48 4.23
N GLY A 42 17.37 -6.42 4.61
CA GLY A 42 16.78 -5.43 3.69
C GLY A 42 17.55 -4.11 3.58
N GLN A 43 18.74 -3.99 4.15
CA GLN A 43 19.50 -2.74 4.19
C GLN A 43 19.79 -2.17 2.80
N GLU A 44 20.21 -3.03 1.86
CA GLU A 44 20.53 -2.59 0.49
C GLU A 44 19.26 -2.19 -0.28
N LEU A 45 18.15 -2.88 -0.04
CA LEU A 45 16.86 -2.49 -0.59
C LEU A 45 16.40 -1.14 -0.03
N GLY A 46 16.55 -0.93 1.28
CA GLY A 46 16.28 0.36 1.92
C GLY A 46 17.11 1.49 1.32
N LYS A 47 18.41 1.30 1.13
CA LYS A 47 19.29 2.28 0.47
C LYS A 47 18.87 2.57 -0.95
N PHE A 48 18.53 1.53 -1.72
CA PHE A 48 18.07 1.67 -3.10
C PHE A 48 16.84 2.58 -3.14
N ILE A 49 15.84 2.34 -2.27
CA ILE A 49 14.62 3.15 -2.21
C ILE A 49 14.92 4.59 -1.76
N VAL A 50 15.77 4.79 -0.75
CA VAL A 50 16.16 6.15 -0.32
C VAL A 50 16.77 6.95 -1.46
N MET A 51 17.58 6.31 -2.31
CA MET A 51 18.21 6.99 -3.46
C MET A 51 17.24 7.24 -4.61
N ASP A 52 16.28 6.36 -4.82
CA ASP A 52 15.34 6.41 -5.95
C ASP A 52 14.10 7.29 -5.66
N ALA A 53 13.62 7.30 -4.42
CA ALA A 53 12.39 7.98 -4.03
C ALA A 53 12.33 9.48 -4.40
N PRO A 54 13.38 10.28 -4.22
CA PRO A 54 13.33 11.71 -4.59
C PRO A 54 13.01 11.93 -6.06
N GLY A 55 13.65 11.15 -6.94
CA GLY A 55 13.41 11.23 -8.38
C GLY A 55 11.97 10.86 -8.74
N GLN A 56 11.46 9.76 -8.18
CA GLN A 56 10.10 9.30 -8.41
C GLN A 56 9.06 10.31 -7.88
N MET A 57 9.28 10.87 -6.69
CA MET A 57 8.41 11.90 -6.14
C MET A 57 8.38 13.15 -7.02
N GLN A 58 9.54 13.64 -7.44
CA GLN A 58 9.65 14.82 -8.30
C GLN A 58 8.93 14.65 -9.63
N GLU A 59 9.12 13.51 -10.29
CA GLU A 59 8.48 13.23 -11.58
C GLU A 59 6.96 13.14 -11.45
N ILE A 60 6.46 12.45 -10.45
CA ILE A 60 5.01 12.25 -10.24
C ILE A 60 4.35 13.55 -9.83
N GLU A 61 4.93 14.28 -8.89
CA GLU A 61 4.40 15.57 -8.44
C GLU A 61 4.35 16.60 -9.58
N LYS A 62 5.37 16.58 -10.45
CA LYS A 62 5.39 17.42 -11.64
C LYS A 62 4.33 17.00 -12.66
N PHE A 63 4.16 15.70 -12.87
CA PHE A 63 3.17 15.17 -13.82
C PHE A 63 1.74 15.45 -13.38
N LEU A 64 1.46 15.29 -12.07
CA LEU A 64 0.12 15.52 -11.49
C LEU A 64 -0.12 17.00 -11.14
N GLU A 65 0.89 17.87 -11.24
CA GLU A 65 0.85 19.26 -10.77
C GLU A 65 0.42 19.37 -9.30
N TYR A 66 0.76 18.35 -8.50
CA TYR A 66 0.37 18.23 -7.11
C TYR A 66 1.56 17.83 -6.24
N ARG A 67 1.76 18.51 -5.12
CA ARG A 67 2.81 18.21 -4.16
C ARG A 67 2.24 17.62 -2.88
N LEU A 68 2.75 16.46 -2.47
CA LEU A 68 2.43 15.87 -1.18
C LEU A 68 2.86 16.79 -0.05
N GLN A 69 1.93 17.12 0.86
CA GLN A 69 2.17 18.02 1.98
C GLN A 69 2.77 17.27 3.17
N ASP A 70 2.29 16.07 3.45
CA ASP A 70 2.70 15.25 4.57
C ASP A 70 3.85 14.32 4.20
N PRO A 71 4.76 14.02 5.14
CA PRO A 71 5.77 13.00 4.97
C PRO A 71 5.15 11.62 4.73
N ILE A 72 5.82 10.80 3.94
CA ILE A 72 5.38 9.44 3.64
C ILE A 72 6.28 8.41 4.28
N ASP A 73 5.70 7.29 4.69
CA ASP A 73 6.43 6.12 5.18
C ASP A 73 6.47 5.04 4.08
N ILE A 74 7.65 4.56 3.74
CA ILE A 74 7.86 3.51 2.75
C ILE A 74 8.36 2.27 3.46
N MET A 75 7.55 1.22 3.49
CA MET A 75 7.89 -0.04 4.14
C MET A 75 8.31 -1.07 3.10
N VAL A 76 9.59 -1.47 3.15
CA VAL A 76 10.20 -2.37 2.18
C VAL A 76 10.32 -3.77 2.76
N TYR A 77 9.66 -4.72 2.13
CA TYR A 77 9.73 -6.14 2.48
C TYR A 77 10.74 -6.87 1.60
N ASN A 78 11.54 -7.76 2.19
CA ASN A 78 12.55 -8.53 1.48
C ASN A 78 11.94 -9.51 0.47
N ASN A 79 10.67 -9.87 0.64
CA ASN A 79 9.94 -10.74 -0.28
C ASN A 79 8.42 -10.62 -0.07
N LEU A 80 7.66 -11.18 -1.03
CA LEU A 80 6.21 -11.17 -0.99
C LEU A 80 5.63 -12.00 0.18
N SER A 81 6.30 -13.08 0.58
CA SER A 81 5.84 -13.93 1.69
C SER A 81 5.85 -13.18 3.01
N ASP A 82 6.88 -12.38 3.25
CA ASP A 82 6.99 -11.53 4.44
C ASP A 82 5.88 -10.45 4.44
N LEU A 83 5.62 -9.82 3.29
CA LEU A 83 4.50 -8.88 3.16
C LEU A 83 3.14 -9.55 3.43
N LYS A 84 2.93 -10.78 2.94
CA LYS A 84 1.70 -11.53 3.14
C LYS A 84 1.48 -12.00 4.58
N GLN A 85 2.51 -12.14 5.39
CA GLN A 85 2.38 -12.44 6.82
C GLN A 85 1.82 -11.26 7.61
N SER A 86 2.00 -10.04 7.11
CA SER A 86 1.36 -8.86 7.69
C SER A 86 -0.15 -8.90 7.43
N ASN A 87 -0.96 -8.38 8.37
CA ASN A 87 -2.41 -8.24 8.17
C ASN A 87 -2.78 -7.05 7.25
N ILE A 88 -1.79 -6.47 6.59
CA ILE A 88 -1.93 -5.29 5.75
C ILE A 88 -2.62 -5.68 4.44
N GLY A 89 -3.73 -5.01 4.14
CA GLY A 89 -4.41 -5.10 2.85
C GLY A 89 -5.10 -6.44 2.55
N ARG A 90 -5.52 -7.21 3.57
CA ARG A 90 -6.19 -8.52 3.37
C ARG A 90 -7.41 -8.46 2.46
N ALA A 91 -8.23 -7.44 2.61
CA ALA A 91 -9.44 -7.28 1.79
C ALA A 91 -9.11 -7.04 0.31
N GLN A 92 -7.93 -6.51 0.01
CA GLN A 92 -7.47 -6.22 -1.34
C GLN A 92 -6.71 -7.39 -2.00
N ASP A 93 -6.28 -8.38 -1.21
CA ASP A 93 -5.54 -9.55 -1.73
C ASP A 93 -6.36 -10.39 -2.71
N ILE A 94 -7.67 -10.44 -2.53
CA ILE A 94 -8.59 -11.20 -3.38
C ILE A 94 -8.67 -10.59 -4.79
N LEU A 95 -8.44 -9.28 -4.91
CA LEU A 95 -8.55 -8.53 -6.15
C LEU A 95 -7.20 -8.26 -6.83
N ASN A 96 -6.09 -8.64 -6.18
CA ASN A 96 -4.76 -8.18 -6.54
C ASN A 96 -3.89 -9.28 -7.14
N THR A 97 -4.14 -9.63 -8.38
CA THR A 97 -3.30 -10.55 -9.16
C THR A 97 -2.08 -9.89 -9.81
N GLY A 98 -1.95 -8.56 -9.71
CA GLY A 98 -0.98 -7.77 -10.48
C GLY A 98 0.16 -7.13 -9.70
N GLY A 99 0.43 -7.53 -8.45
CA GLY A 99 1.56 -6.94 -7.69
C GLY A 99 1.38 -5.47 -7.33
N ILE A 100 0.16 -5.02 -7.12
CA ILE A 100 -0.15 -3.62 -6.85
C ILE A 100 0.35 -3.21 -5.47
N THR A 101 1.09 -2.11 -5.42
CA THR A 101 1.54 -1.45 -4.20
C THR A 101 0.38 -1.17 -3.25
N ARG A 102 0.52 -1.59 -2.00
CA ARG A 102 -0.47 -1.35 -0.96
C ARG A 102 -0.23 -0.01 -0.29
N ILE A 103 -1.32 0.71 -0.02
CA ILE A 103 -1.29 2.01 0.65
C ILE A 103 -2.28 1.99 1.81
N ILE A 104 -1.83 2.47 2.96
CA ILE A 104 -2.67 2.70 4.13
C ILE A 104 -2.28 4.05 4.75
N GLY A 105 -3.18 5.04 4.68
CA GLY A 105 -2.86 6.40 5.06
C GLY A 105 -1.68 6.92 4.23
N ASN A 106 -0.65 7.46 4.87
CA ASN A 106 0.58 7.93 4.23
C ASN A 106 1.68 6.85 4.12
N LYS A 107 1.30 5.56 4.24
CA LYS A 107 2.25 4.44 4.21
C LYS A 107 2.15 3.65 2.92
N ILE A 108 3.30 3.45 2.28
CA ILE A 108 3.46 2.62 1.07
C ILE A 108 4.13 1.31 1.46
N PHE A 109 3.54 0.18 1.07
CA PHE A 109 4.08 -1.15 1.34
C PHE A 109 4.49 -1.80 0.03
N ILE A 110 5.79 -2.06 -0.11
CA ILE A 110 6.41 -2.66 -1.31
C ILE A 110 7.23 -3.88 -0.92
N TYR A 111 7.47 -4.77 -1.86
CA TYR A 111 8.28 -5.96 -1.65
C TYR A 111 9.25 -6.20 -2.79
N PHE A 112 10.35 -6.87 -2.49
CA PHE A 112 11.33 -7.27 -3.47
C PHE A 112 11.05 -8.70 -3.97
N ASP A 113 11.12 -8.91 -5.27
CA ASP A 113 10.93 -10.21 -5.93
C ASP A 113 12.16 -10.67 -6.72
N GLY A 114 13.28 -9.96 -6.55
CA GLY A 114 14.52 -10.19 -7.29
C GLY A 114 14.76 -9.16 -8.40
N ASP A 115 13.78 -8.32 -8.72
CA ASP A 115 13.89 -7.28 -9.74
C ASP A 115 13.78 -5.87 -9.15
N HIS A 116 14.86 -5.09 -9.27
CA HIS A 116 14.89 -3.69 -8.82
C HIS A 116 13.99 -2.78 -9.67
N GLN A 117 13.79 -3.10 -10.94
CA GLN A 117 12.89 -2.33 -11.78
C GLN A 117 11.43 -2.51 -11.33
N HIS A 118 11.05 -3.74 -10.97
CA HIS A 118 9.74 -4.01 -10.41
C HIS A 118 9.56 -3.29 -9.06
N LEU A 119 10.57 -3.31 -8.19
CA LEU A 119 10.55 -2.58 -6.92
C LEU A 119 10.38 -1.07 -7.13
N ARG A 120 11.08 -0.49 -8.12
CA ARG A 120 10.93 0.92 -8.51
C ARG A 120 9.50 1.22 -9.02
N ASN A 121 8.95 0.34 -9.84
CA ASN A 121 7.58 0.51 -10.36
C ASN A 121 6.54 0.45 -9.24
N GLN A 122 6.72 -0.40 -8.24
CA GLN A 122 5.88 -0.43 -7.05
C GLN A 122 5.96 0.89 -6.27
N LEU A 123 7.17 1.43 -6.05
CA LEU A 123 7.37 2.72 -5.40
C LEU A 123 6.67 3.84 -6.16
N ARG A 124 6.90 3.92 -7.48
CA ARG A 124 6.28 4.92 -8.37
C ARG A 124 4.76 4.85 -8.31
N SER A 125 4.20 3.67 -8.44
CA SER A 125 2.75 3.45 -8.33
C SER A 125 2.20 3.84 -6.95
N GLY A 126 2.94 3.56 -5.89
CA GLY A 126 2.57 3.95 -4.53
C GLY A 126 2.50 5.47 -4.36
N ILE A 127 3.53 6.17 -4.80
CA ILE A 127 3.57 7.64 -4.73
C ILE A 127 2.44 8.27 -5.56
N ALA A 128 2.23 7.77 -6.80
CA ALA A 128 1.16 8.25 -7.66
C ALA A 128 -0.22 8.08 -7.02
N LYS A 129 -0.49 6.90 -6.43
CA LYS A 129 -1.74 6.64 -5.70
C LYS A 129 -1.93 7.54 -4.51
N LEU A 130 -0.88 7.80 -3.72
CA LEU A 130 -0.94 8.74 -2.60
C LEU A 130 -1.26 10.16 -3.09
N CYS A 131 -0.61 10.64 -4.13
CA CYS A 131 -0.91 11.94 -4.73
C CYS A 131 -2.38 12.00 -5.16
N LEU A 132 -2.87 11.01 -5.89
CA LEU A 132 -4.26 10.96 -6.33
C LEU A 132 -5.25 10.93 -5.15
N GLN A 133 -4.98 10.13 -4.12
CA GLN A 133 -5.82 10.09 -2.92
C GLN A 133 -5.86 11.45 -2.21
N ASN A 134 -4.71 12.10 -2.04
CA ASN A 134 -4.63 13.41 -1.42
C ASN A 134 -5.33 14.51 -2.25
N MET A 135 -5.19 14.46 -3.58
CA MET A 135 -5.90 15.38 -4.49
C MET A 135 -7.42 15.23 -4.39
N MET A 136 -7.91 14.00 -4.28
CA MET A 136 -9.36 13.71 -4.27
C MET A 136 -10.03 13.97 -2.93
N TYR A 137 -9.30 13.80 -1.82
CA TYR A 137 -9.88 13.75 -0.47
C TYR A 137 -9.28 14.74 0.53
N GLY A 138 -8.44 15.66 0.07
CA GLY A 138 -7.85 16.70 0.91
C GLY A 138 -6.84 16.20 1.94
N GLY A 139 -6.34 14.96 1.79
CA GLY A 139 -5.26 14.40 2.62
C GLY A 139 -5.67 13.88 4.00
N SER A 140 -6.92 14.04 4.46
CA SER A 140 -7.33 13.46 5.74
C SER A 140 -7.83 12.02 5.55
N VAL A 141 -7.19 11.07 6.25
CA VAL A 141 -7.58 9.64 6.24
C VAL A 141 -9.05 9.45 6.65
N GLN A 142 -9.54 10.33 7.51
CA GLN A 142 -10.90 10.27 8.02
C GLN A 142 -11.92 10.68 6.96
N GLU A 143 -11.60 11.66 6.11
CA GLU A 143 -12.42 12.06 4.97
C GLU A 143 -12.39 11.02 3.85
N VAL A 144 -11.25 10.38 3.61
CA VAL A 144 -11.11 9.26 2.68
C VAL A 144 -12.04 8.11 3.04
N LEU A 145 -12.12 7.75 4.33
CA LEU A 145 -13.01 6.68 4.80
C LEU A 145 -14.49 7.06 4.69
N GLN A 146 -14.83 8.31 4.96
CA GLN A 146 -16.22 8.77 4.86
C GLN A 146 -16.67 8.96 3.41
N ASN A 147 -15.79 9.43 2.54
CA ASN A 147 -16.10 9.71 1.13
C ASN A 147 -15.89 8.50 0.21
N ALA A 148 -15.12 7.49 0.61
CA ALA A 148 -14.98 6.23 -0.14
C ALA A 148 -16.32 5.51 -0.34
N VAL A 149 -17.29 5.76 0.53
CA VAL A 149 -18.68 5.30 0.36
C VAL A 149 -19.42 6.08 -0.73
N LEU A 150 -19.04 7.34 -0.97
CA LEU A 150 -19.71 8.24 -1.92
C LEU A 150 -19.10 8.25 -3.31
N LEU A 151 -17.80 7.96 -3.42
CA LEU A 151 -17.05 7.93 -4.68
C LEU A 151 -16.46 6.55 -4.88
N ASN A 152 -17.30 5.60 -5.26
CA ASN A 152 -16.89 4.26 -5.68
C ASN A 152 -16.17 4.34 -7.04
N LEU A 153 -14.98 4.96 -7.05
CA LEU A 153 -14.16 4.91 -8.24
C LEU A 153 -13.68 3.47 -8.45
N PRO A 154 -13.95 2.88 -9.61
CA PRO A 154 -13.54 1.51 -9.89
C PRO A 154 -12.03 1.38 -9.75
N LEU A 155 -11.57 0.29 -9.16
CA LEU A 155 -10.14 0.00 -8.99
C LEU A 155 -9.33 0.07 -10.30
N TRP A 156 -9.95 -0.28 -11.42
CA TRP A 156 -9.32 -0.17 -12.72
C TRP A 156 -8.99 1.28 -13.10
N TYR A 157 -9.80 2.25 -12.67
CA TYR A 157 -9.58 3.66 -12.94
C TYR A 157 -8.37 4.19 -12.16
N THR A 158 -8.32 3.92 -10.85
CA THR A 158 -7.19 4.33 -10.00
C THR A 158 -5.89 3.61 -10.36
N ASN A 159 -5.98 2.35 -10.77
CA ASN A 159 -4.82 1.58 -11.23
C ASN A 159 -4.33 1.97 -12.62
N GLY A 160 -5.21 2.47 -13.48
CA GLY A 160 -4.85 2.94 -14.82
C GLY A 160 -4.16 4.31 -14.83
N LEU A 161 -4.34 5.10 -13.76
CA LEU A 161 -3.67 6.39 -13.58
C LEU A 161 -2.33 6.29 -12.84
N ALA A 162 -2.07 5.21 -12.11
CA ALA A 162 -0.86 4.96 -11.32
C ALA A 162 0.16 4.13 -12.07
#